data_590c2ebe9d9c79d150e302f273338820
#
_entry.id   590c2ebe9d9c79d150e302f273338820
#
_cell.length_a   1.000
_cell.length_b   1.000
_cell.length_c   1.000
_cell.angle_alpha   90.00
_cell.angle_beta   90.00
_cell.angle_gamma   90.00
#
_symmetry.space_group_name_H-M   'P 1'
#
loop_
_entity.id
_entity.type
_entity.pdbx_description
1 polymer ?
#
loop_
_entity_poly.entity_id
_entity_poly.type
_entity_poly.pdbx_seq_one_letter_code
_entity_poly.pdbx_strand_id
1 'polypeptide(L)'
;DGAVISDWSGTKNAYEAAMNGLDIEMGTLKPYNEYYMADSLLYFVRNGKVPMEKLDDKVRRVLKLNLRTAMNRNRPWGSFNTKEHTDLARHIAEQGIVLLKNRDNILPVDTKKCRKIAVIGENAVRTHASNGGAAALKPRYEITPLAGIESRFGKEVEVSFARGYS
;
A
#
# COMPACT_ATOMS: atom_id res chain seq x y z
N ASP A 1 -17.35 14.10 -4.80
CA ASP A 1 -17.83 13.55 -6.08
C ASP A 1 -17.28 12.15 -6.44
N GLY A 2 -16.61 11.45 -5.54
CA GLY A 2 -16.11 10.08 -5.72
C GLY A 2 -17.07 9.03 -5.20
N ALA A 3 -16.75 7.74 -5.37
CA ALA A 3 -17.41 6.63 -4.71
C ALA A 3 -16.65 6.26 -3.44
N VAL A 4 -17.39 5.92 -2.38
CA VAL A 4 -16.84 5.43 -1.11
C VAL A 4 -16.83 3.92 -1.16
N ILE A 5 -15.63 3.33 -0.96
CA ILE A 5 -15.43 1.88 -0.96
C ILE A 5 -15.00 1.45 0.44
N SER A 6 -15.59 0.38 0.96
CA SER A 6 -15.15 -0.19 2.24
C SER A 6 -13.77 -0.84 2.11
N ASP A 7 -13.09 -1.01 3.22
CA ASP A 7 -12.02 -1.99 3.30
C ASP A 7 -12.56 -3.42 3.31
N TRP A 8 -11.71 -4.42 3.12
CA TRP A 8 -12.06 -5.84 3.21
C TRP A 8 -12.73 -6.16 4.55
N SER A 9 -13.94 -6.71 4.50
CA SER A 9 -14.76 -7.00 5.67
C SER A 9 -15.02 -5.79 6.59
N GLY A 10 -14.86 -4.57 6.10
CA GLY A 10 -15.04 -3.32 6.85
C GLY A 10 -16.51 -3.00 7.13
N THR A 11 -17.43 -3.50 6.30
CA THR A 11 -18.87 -3.32 6.50
C THR A 11 -19.40 -4.26 7.59
N LYS A 12 -20.16 -3.72 8.55
CA LYS A 12 -20.73 -4.48 9.67
C LYS A 12 -22.24 -4.36 9.79
N ASN A 13 -22.86 -3.39 9.09
CA ASN A 13 -24.29 -3.11 9.15
C ASN A 13 -24.73 -2.54 7.81
N ALA A 14 -25.70 -3.19 7.16
CA ALA A 14 -26.21 -2.80 5.85
C ALA A 14 -26.95 -1.47 5.88
N TYR A 15 -27.77 -1.24 6.90
CA TYR A 15 -28.56 -0.02 7.02
C TYR A 15 -27.66 1.21 7.22
N GLU A 16 -26.77 1.14 8.19
CA GLU A 16 -25.82 2.24 8.48
C GLU A 16 -24.89 2.50 7.29
N ALA A 17 -24.36 1.47 6.66
CA ALA A 17 -23.54 1.59 5.47
C ALA A 17 -24.29 2.29 4.33
N ALA A 18 -25.54 1.90 4.08
CA ALA A 18 -26.38 2.51 3.07
C ALA A 18 -26.69 3.98 3.37
N MET A 19 -27.06 4.30 4.60
CA MET A 19 -27.48 5.65 4.98
C MET A 19 -26.30 6.62 5.09
N ASN A 20 -25.12 6.16 5.49
CA ASN A 20 -23.93 6.98 5.73
C ASN A 20 -22.97 7.06 4.53
N GLY A 21 -23.38 6.62 3.36
CA GLY A 21 -22.70 6.95 2.10
C GLY A 21 -21.69 5.92 1.61
N LEU A 22 -21.69 4.67 2.10
CA LEU A 22 -20.94 3.61 1.47
C LEU A 22 -21.57 3.26 0.12
N ASP A 23 -20.77 3.31 -0.95
CA ASP A 23 -21.25 3.05 -2.32
C ASP A 23 -20.90 1.62 -2.77
N ILE A 24 -19.74 1.11 -2.35
CA ILE A 24 -19.22 -0.21 -2.75
C ILE A 24 -18.71 -0.95 -1.51
N GLU A 25 -19.21 -2.16 -1.28
CA GLU A 25 -18.63 -3.07 -0.29
C GLU A 25 -17.53 -3.92 -0.93
N MET A 26 -16.32 -3.88 -0.36
CA MET A 26 -15.19 -4.67 -0.82
C MET A 26 -15.27 -6.09 -0.30
N GLY A 27 -15.24 -7.09 -1.21
CA GLY A 27 -15.23 -8.48 -0.79
C GLY A 27 -15.23 -9.49 -1.94
N THR A 28 -14.57 -10.64 -1.71
CA THR A 28 -14.59 -11.80 -2.61
C THR A 28 -14.58 -13.12 -1.83
N LEU A 29 -14.72 -13.05 -0.49
CA LEU A 29 -14.48 -14.20 0.39
C LEU A 29 -15.75 -15.01 0.72
N LYS A 30 -16.91 -14.53 0.29
CA LYS A 30 -18.20 -15.18 0.54
C LYS A 30 -19.14 -15.01 -0.66
N PRO A 31 -20.23 -15.78 -0.76
CA PRO A 31 -21.25 -15.62 -1.80
C PRO A 31 -21.77 -14.19 -1.85
N TYR A 32 -22.12 -13.71 -3.06
CA TYR A 32 -22.54 -12.33 -3.28
C TYR A 32 -23.71 -11.89 -2.38
N ASN A 33 -24.71 -12.75 -2.24
CA ASN A 33 -25.92 -12.49 -1.46
C ASN A 33 -25.67 -12.32 0.06
N GLU A 34 -24.52 -12.77 0.56
CA GLU A 34 -24.15 -12.64 1.98
C GLU A 34 -23.46 -11.31 2.31
N TYR A 35 -23.18 -10.48 1.30
CA TYR A 35 -22.66 -9.14 1.55
C TYR A 35 -23.76 -8.19 2.00
N TYR A 36 -23.39 -7.25 2.86
CA TYR A 36 -24.36 -6.29 3.43
C TYR A 36 -25.00 -5.38 2.39
N MET A 37 -24.24 -5.00 1.35
CA MET A 37 -24.74 -4.17 0.24
C MET A 37 -25.40 -4.99 -0.87
N ALA A 38 -25.70 -6.26 -0.65
CA ALA A 38 -26.44 -7.14 -1.56
C ALA A 38 -27.88 -7.36 -1.07
N ASP A 39 -28.25 -8.58 -0.68
CA ASP A 39 -29.65 -8.92 -0.31
C ASP A 39 -30.13 -8.15 0.92
N SER A 40 -29.24 -7.85 1.88
CA SER A 40 -29.62 -7.04 3.04
C SER A 40 -30.01 -5.61 2.64
N LEU A 41 -29.26 -4.97 1.75
CA LEU A 41 -29.61 -3.65 1.23
C LEU A 41 -30.92 -3.71 0.42
N LEU A 42 -31.07 -4.72 -0.44
CA LEU A 42 -32.28 -4.93 -1.22
C LEU A 42 -33.52 -5.06 -0.31
N TYR A 43 -33.41 -5.82 0.78
CA TYR A 43 -34.45 -5.93 1.79
C TYR A 43 -34.82 -4.59 2.39
N PHE A 44 -33.86 -3.76 2.81
CA PHE A 44 -34.13 -2.45 3.42
C PHE A 44 -34.75 -1.47 2.43
N VAL A 45 -34.35 -1.49 1.17
CA VAL A 45 -34.95 -0.64 0.13
C VAL A 45 -36.38 -1.07 -0.14
N ARG A 46 -36.67 -2.36 -0.34
CA ARG A 46 -38.00 -2.90 -0.60
C ARG A 46 -39.00 -2.65 0.53
N ASN A 47 -38.51 -2.60 1.75
CA ASN A 47 -39.34 -2.32 2.95
C ASN A 47 -39.33 -0.83 3.34
N GLY A 48 -38.88 0.06 2.48
CA GLY A 48 -38.91 1.51 2.68
C GLY A 48 -38.00 2.02 3.84
N LYS A 49 -37.14 1.18 4.39
CA LYS A 49 -36.19 1.59 5.45
C LYS A 49 -35.03 2.42 4.91
N VAL A 50 -34.58 2.10 3.70
CA VAL A 50 -33.58 2.89 2.96
C VAL A 50 -34.30 3.53 1.78
N PRO A 51 -34.33 4.86 1.66
CA PRO A 51 -34.97 5.55 0.55
C PRO A 51 -34.33 5.19 -0.79
N MET A 52 -35.11 5.07 -1.86
CA MET A 52 -34.63 4.76 -3.20
C MET A 52 -33.58 5.77 -3.69
N GLU A 53 -33.74 7.04 -3.33
CA GLU A 53 -32.78 8.10 -3.68
C GLU A 53 -31.36 7.83 -3.19
N LYS A 54 -31.24 7.15 -2.03
CA LYS A 54 -29.93 6.74 -1.51
C LYS A 54 -29.28 5.65 -2.36
N LEU A 55 -30.10 4.72 -2.88
CA LEU A 55 -29.62 3.71 -3.82
C LEU A 55 -29.23 4.35 -5.14
N ASP A 56 -30.07 5.23 -5.69
CA ASP A 56 -29.81 5.95 -6.94
C ASP A 56 -28.54 6.79 -6.87
N ASP A 57 -28.26 7.44 -5.73
CA ASP A 57 -27.03 8.21 -5.55
C ASP A 57 -25.78 7.29 -5.58
N LYS A 58 -25.83 6.13 -4.93
CA LYS A 58 -24.76 5.13 -4.97
C LYS A 58 -24.52 4.64 -6.41
N VAL A 59 -25.57 4.24 -7.10
CA VAL A 59 -25.51 3.81 -8.51
C VAL A 59 -24.89 4.90 -9.38
N ARG A 60 -25.31 6.15 -9.20
CA ARG A 60 -24.77 7.30 -9.94
C ARG A 60 -23.27 7.50 -9.68
N ARG A 61 -22.81 7.34 -8.43
CA ARG A 61 -21.39 7.44 -8.07
C ARG A 61 -20.57 6.33 -8.69
N VAL A 62 -21.05 5.09 -8.62
CA VAL A 62 -20.40 3.91 -9.23
C VAL A 62 -20.32 4.06 -10.75
N LEU A 63 -21.41 4.48 -11.40
CA LEU A 63 -21.43 4.74 -12.84
C LEU A 63 -20.45 5.87 -13.22
N LYS A 64 -20.44 6.98 -12.48
CA LYS A 64 -19.45 8.05 -12.69
C LYS A 64 -18.01 7.54 -12.61
N LEU A 65 -17.71 6.70 -11.61
CA LEU A 65 -16.39 6.10 -11.46
C LEU A 65 -16.02 5.27 -12.68
N ASN A 66 -16.90 4.37 -13.10
CA ASN A 66 -16.66 3.51 -14.27
C ASN A 66 -16.50 4.31 -15.56
N LEU A 67 -17.39 5.30 -15.81
CA LEU A 67 -17.31 6.15 -17.00
C LEU A 67 -16.02 6.99 -17.06
N ARG A 68 -15.52 7.43 -15.92
CA ARG A 68 -14.27 8.21 -15.84
C ARG A 68 -13.01 7.37 -15.91
N THR A 69 -13.11 6.08 -15.57
CA THR A 69 -11.97 5.17 -15.47
C THR A 69 -12.01 4.06 -16.52
N ALA A 70 -12.53 2.90 -16.18
CA ALA A 70 -12.48 1.70 -17.03
C ALA A 70 -13.17 1.86 -18.39
N MET A 71 -14.25 2.64 -18.45
CA MET A 71 -15.02 2.88 -19.68
C MET A 71 -14.52 4.09 -20.48
N ASN A 72 -13.58 4.86 -19.96
CA ASN A 72 -13.02 6.01 -20.68
C ASN A 72 -11.92 5.55 -21.64
N ARG A 73 -12.27 5.37 -22.89
CA ARG A 73 -11.33 4.94 -23.96
C ARG A 73 -10.24 5.98 -24.26
N ASN A 74 -10.50 7.25 -23.95
CA ASN A 74 -9.55 8.35 -24.16
C ASN A 74 -8.61 8.57 -22.99
N ARG A 75 -8.71 7.77 -21.93
CA ARG A 75 -7.81 7.87 -20.77
C ARG A 75 -6.40 7.45 -21.18
N PRO A 76 -5.39 8.29 -20.92
CA PRO A 76 -4.01 7.87 -21.17
C PRO A 76 -3.65 6.70 -20.26
N TRP A 77 -2.92 5.74 -20.81
CA TRP A 77 -2.32 4.69 -20.00
C TRP A 77 -1.22 5.30 -19.15
N GLY A 78 -1.22 4.98 -17.88
CA GLY A 78 -0.12 5.33 -17.00
C GLY A 78 1.14 4.50 -17.29
N SER A 79 2.18 4.78 -16.55
CA SER A 79 3.43 4.01 -16.53
C SER A 79 3.64 3.39 -15.15
N PHE A 80 4.45 2.36 -15.08
CA PHE A 80 4.85 1.73 -13.83
C PHE A 80 6.32 1.30 -13.93
N ASN A 81 6.99 1.20 -12.78
CA ASN A 81 8.40 0.78 -12.69
C ASN A 81 9.36 1.63 -13.56
N THR A 82 9.08 2.92 -13.72
CA THR A 82 10.02 3.83 -14.38
C THR A 82 11.14 4.24 -13.43
N LYS A 83 12.19 4.83 -13.96
CA LYS A 83 13.27 5.39 -13.13
C LYS A 83 12.75 6.48 -12.20
N GLU A 84 11.86 7.34 -12.69
CA GLU A 84 11.24 8.41 -11.92
C GLU A 84 10.43 7.86 -10.74
N HIS A 85 9.68 6.76 -10.94
CA HIS A 85 8.95 6.08 -9.85
C HIS A 85 9.90 5.51 -8.80
N THR A 86 11.02 4.94 -9.23
CA THR A 86 12.04 4.39 -8.33
C THR A 86 12.71 5.49 -7.51
N ASP A 87 13.09 6.59 -8.17
CA ASP A 87 13.71 7.74 -7.51
C ASP A 87 12.72 8.41 -6.53
N LEU A 88 11.45 8.53 -6.91
CA LEU A 88 10.41 9.06 -6.03
C LEU A 88 10.17 8.15 -4.82
N ALA A 89 10.09 6.83 -5.02
CA ALA A 89 9.93 5.88 -3.91
C ALA A 89 11.08 5.98 -2.90
N ARG A 90 12.31 6.11 -3.39
CA ARG A 90 13.47 6.36 -2.54
C ARG A 90 13.35 7.67 -1.78
N HIS A 91 13.01 8.75 -2.46
CA HIS A 91 12.84 10.05 -1.84
C HIS A 91 11.77 10.07 -0.75
N ILE A 92 10.64 9.41 -1.00
CA ILE A 92 9.57 9.25 0.02
C ILE A 92 10.09 8.50 1.25
N ALA A 93 10.85 7.41 1.05
CA ALA A 93 11.46 6.67 2.15
C ALA A 93 12.45 7.54 2.95
N GLU A 94 13.31 8.29 2.27
CA GLU A 94 14.25 9.22 2.90
C GLU A 94 13.54 10.29 3.75
N GLN A 95 12.42 10.83 3.27
CA GLN A 95 11.62 11.81 4.01
C GLN A 95 10.84 11.18 5.19
N GLY A 96 10.52 9.89 5.09
CA GLY A 96 9.79 9.17 6.14
C GLY A 96 10.67 8.66 7.29
N ILE A 97 11.99 8.63 7.14
CA ILE A 97 12.91 8.15 8.18
C ILE A 97 13.08 9.22 9.26
N VAL A 98 12.82 8.85 10.50
CA VAL A 98 12.98 9.72 11.67
C VAL A 98 14.19 9.28 12.49
N LEU A 99 15.16 10.16 12.63
CA LEU A 99 16.34 9.93 13.45
C LEU A 99 16.00 10.19 14.93
N LEU A 100 15.73 9.12 15.69
CA LEU A 100 15.32 9.22 17.09
C LEU A 100 16.45 9.61 18.04
N LYS A 101 17.70 9.26 17.69
CA LYS A 101 18.89 9.50 18.52
C LYS A 101 20.13 9.51 17.66
N ASN A 102 20.98 10.49 17.86
CA ASN A 102 22.30 10.57 17.23
C ASN A 102 23.32 11.06 18.25
N ARG A 103 23.75 10.15 19.14
CA ARG A 103 24.73 10.47 20.16
C ARG A 103 26.08 10.70 19.49
N ASP A 104 26.80 11.73 19.93
CA ASP A 104 28.12 12.12 19.43
C ASP A 104 28.18 12.39 17.91
N ASN A 105 27.04 12.68 17.29
CA ASN A 105 26.92 12.94 15.86
C ASN A 105 27.57 11.85 14.97
N ILE A 106 27.38 10.58 15.32
CA ILE A 106 27.89 9.43 14.55
C ILE A 106 27.31 9.38 13.13
N LEU A 107 26.07 9.82 12.97
CA LEU A 107 25.43 9.91 11.67
C LEU A 107 25.40 11.37 11.18
N PRO A 108 25.61 11.61 9.88
CA PRO A 108 25.96 10.65 8.83
C PRO A 108 27.36 10.05 9.02
N VAL A 109 27.55 8.80 8.55
CA VAL A 109 28.83 8.13 8.63
C VAL A 109 29.89 8.89 7.83
N ASP A 110 30.97 9.32 8.50
CA ASP A 110 32.12 9.95 7.87
C ASP A 110 33.11 8.88 7.39
N THR A 111 33.18 8.64 6.08
CA THR A 111 34.04 7.61 5.47
C THR A 111 35.54 7.89 5.66
N LYS A 112 35.92 9.14 5.99
CA LYS A 112 37.32 9.45 6.31
C LYS A 112 37.74 8.93 7.69
N LYS A 113 36.79 8.80 8.61
CA LYS A 113 37.03 8.30 9.98
C LYS A 113 36.63 6.86 10.16
N CYS A 114 35.54 6.42 9.48
CA CYS A 114 35.03 5.07 9.52
C CYS A 114 35.79 4.19 8.53
N ARG A 115 36.48 3.16 9.02
CA ARG A 115 37.24 2.22 8.17
C ARG A 115 36.49 0.91 7.92
N LYS A 116 35.63 0.53 8.85
CA LYS A 116 34.88 -0.73 8.80
C LYS A 116 33.45 -0.54 9.27
N ILE A 117 32.51 -1.19 8.56
CA ILE A 117 31.10 -1.30 8.95
C ILE A 117 30.78 -2.79 9.11
N ALA A 118 30.33 -3.17 10.30
CA ALA A 118 29.81 -4.51 10.55
C ALA A 118 28.28 -4.48 10.43
N VAL A 119 27.73 -5.30 9.54
CA VAL A 119 26.30 -5.50 9.37
C VAL A 119 25.95 -6.85 9.99
N ILE A 120 25.09 -6.83 11.01
CA ILE A 120 24.80 -8.02 11.81
C ILE A 120 23.30 -8.31 11.78
N GLY A 121 22.93 -9.56 11.55
CA GLY A 121 21.57 -10.03 11.55
C GLY A 121 21.10 -10.52 10.18
N GLU A 122 20.31 -11.59 10.17
CA GLU A 122 19.86 -12.26 8.95
C GLU A 122 19.01 -11.37 8.06
N ASN A 123 18.24 -10.45 8.64
CA ASN A 123 17.41 -9.51 7.88
C ASN A 123 18.22 -8.58 6.97
N ALA A 124 19.51 -8.44 7.21
CA ALA A 124 20.38 -7.64 6.34
C ALA A 124 20.48 -8.19 4.91
N VAL A 125 20.29 -9.49 4.72
CA VAL A 125 20.39 -10.19 3.43
C VAL A 125 19.03 -10.70 2.90
N ARG A 126 17.97 -10.56 3.67
CA ARG A 126 16.63 -11.00 3.25
C ARG A 126 15.96 -9.96 2.36
N THR A 127 15.28 -10.45 1.36
CA THR A 127 14.38 -9.65 0.52
C THR A 127 13.03 -9.48 1.21
N HIS A 128 12.46 -8.28 1.15
CA HIS A 128 11.24 -7.92 1.87
C HIS A 128 10.21 -7.16 1.02
N ALA A 129 10.37 -7.14 -0.30
CA ALA A 129 9.45 -6.41 -1.17
C ALA A 129 8.05 -7.05 -1.26
N SER A 130 7.92 -8.33 -0.89
CA SER A 130 6.63 -9.03 -0.86
C SER A 130 6.27 -9.45 0.55
N ASN A 131 5.07 -9.06 0.98
CA ASN A 131 4.52 -9.43 2.29
C ASN A 131 3.32 -10.39 2.20
N GLY A 132 3.13 -11.04 1.03
CA GLY A 132 2.05 -11.97 0.80
C GLY A 132 0.67 -11.30 0.59
N GLY A 133 -0.34 -12.11 0.27
CA GLY A 133 -1.69 -11.63 0.01
C GLY A 133 -1.75 -10.53 -1.05
N ALA A 134 -2.51 -9.49 -0.79
CA ALA A 134 -2.62 -8.32 -1.68
C ALA A 134 -1.32 -7.50 -1.79
N ALA A 135 -0.39 -7.68 -0.85
CA ALA A 135 0.94 -7.06 -0.85
C ALA A 135 2.02 -7.97 -1.48
N ALA A 136 1.63 -9.06 -2.14
CA ALA A 136 2.53 -9.94 -2.88
C ALA A 136 2.97 -9.28 -4.19
N LEU A 137 3.80 -8.28 -4.09
CA LEU A 137 4.36 -7.56 -5.23
C LEU A 137 5.43 -8.41 -5.93
N LYS A 138 5.53 -8.26 -7.24
CA LYS A 138 6.59 -8.84 -8.05
C LYS A 138 7.53 -7.73 -8.54
N PRO A 139 8.53 -7.33 -7.72
CA PRO A 139 9.43 -6.25 -8.08
C PRO A 139 10.37 -6.66 -9.21
N ARG A 140 10.90 -5.69 -9.94
CA ARG A 140 11.93 -5.94 -10.98
C ARG A 140 13.26 -6.35 -10.35
N TYR A 141 13.57 -5.81 -9.19
CA TYR A 141 14.75 -6.10 -8.38
C TYR A 141 14.47 -5.74 -6.93
N GLU A 142 15.25 -6.28 -6.04
CA GLU A 142 15.21 -5.95 -4.62
C GLU A 142 16.62 -5.55 -4.16
N ILE A 143 16.69 -4.55 -3.30
CA ILE A 143 17.94 -4.12 -2.67
C ILE A 143 17.83 -4.47 -1.19
N THR A 144 18.65 -5.42 -0.75
CA THR A 144 18.74 -5.75 0.67
C THR A 144 19.48 -4.66 1.46
N PRO A 145 19.27 -4.54 2.78
CA PRO A 145 20.04 -3.60 3.60
C PRO A 145 21.55 -3.71 3.40
N LEU A 146 22.10 -4.93 3.37
CA LEU A 146 23.52 -5.15 3.12
C LEU A 146 23.94 -4.61 1.76
N ALA A 147 23.23 -4.98 0.69
CA ALA A 147 23.55 -4.52 -0.66
C ALA A 147 23.48 -2.97 -0.77
N GLY A 148 22.53 -2.34 -0.08
CA GLY A 148 22.43 -0.89 -0.02
C GLY A 148 23.63 -0.24 0.68
N ILE A 149 24.09 -0.81 1.78
CA ILE A 149 25.26 -0.36 2.53
C ILE A 149 26.53 -0.55 1.70
N GLU A 150 26.72 -1.73 1.10
CA GLU A 150 27.87 -2.02 0.22
C GLU A 150 27.91 -1.08 -0.98
N SER A 151 26.78 -0.83 -1.62
CA SER A 151 26.67 0.11 -2.76
C SER A 151 27.06 1.53 -2.35
N ARG A 152 26.71 1.95 -1.14
CA ARG A 152 26.95 3.32 -0.65
C ARG A 152 28.37 3.51 -0.13
N PHE A 153 28.94 2.53 0.56
CA PHE A 153 30.17 2.65 1.31
C PHE A 153 31.30 1.73 0.85
N GLY A 154 31.02 0.62 0.18
CA GLY A 154 31.97 -0.46 -0.08
C GLY A 154 33.20 -0.10 -0.91
N LYS A 155 33.23 1.10 -1.52
CA LYS A 155 34.42 1.63 -2.23
C LYS A 155 35.40 2.32 -1.28
N GLU A 156 34.95 2.81 -0.16
CA GLU A 156 35.70 3.65 0.78
C GLU A 156 35.89 2.98 2.14
N VAL A 157 34.99 2.08 2.51
CA VAL A 157 34.93 1.44 3.82
C VAL A 157 34.80 -0.06 3.65
N GLU A 158 35.51 -0.84 4.43
CA GLU A 158 35.34 -2.30 4.50
C GLU A 158 33.97 -2.64 5.11
N VAL A 159 33.11 -3.32 4.35
CA VAL A 159 31.79 -3.78 4.84
C VAL A 159 31.87 -5.28 5.10
N SER A 160 31.53 -5.71 6.30
CA SER A 160 31.50 -7.13 6.68
C SER A 160 30.11 -7.52 7.17
N PHE A 161 29.69 -8.75 6.92
CA PHE A 161 28.40 -9.29 7.32
C PHE A 161 28.57 -10.50 8.24
N ALA A 162 27.72 -10.58 9.25
CA ALA A 162 27.56 -11.76 10.10
C ALA A 162 26.11 -12.00 10.44
N ARG A 163 25.66 -13.26 10.46
CA ARG A 163 24.28 -13.60 10.85
C ARG A 163 23.95 -13.20 12.29
N GLY A 164 24.94 -13.26 13.17
CA GLY A 164 24.80 -12.89 14.58
C GLY A 164 24.29 -14.00 15.48
N TYR A 165 23.45 -14.90 14.94
CA TYR A 165 22.93 -16.09 15.63
C TYR A 165 22.61 -17.18 14.61
N SER A 166 22.54 -18.43 15.07
CA SER A 166 22.17 -19.63 14.31
C SER A 166 20.90 -20.24 14.87
#